data_b84b58d17063cbb64c1eb4153a80d91e
#
_entry.id   b84b58d17063cbb64c1eb4153a80d91e
#
_cell.length_a   1.000
_cell.length_b   1.000
_cell.length_c   1.000
_cell.angle_alpha   90.00
_cell.angle_beta   90.00
_cell.angle_gamma   90.00
#
_symmetry.space_group_name_H-M   'P 1'
#
loop_
_entity.id
_entity.type
_entity.pdbx_description
1 polymer ?
#
loop_
_entity_poly.entity_id
_entity_poly.type
_entity_poly.pdbx_seq_one_letter_code
_entity_poly.pdbx_strand_id
1 'polypeptide(L)'
;MDRPFPAYLLSVAALAALMAVAPSGTAQTRKAEEPERRAPAKAGELTAELMYRLLVGDIALQRGEPALAARAYYDVARETRDPKFARRATEIALAARQRTLALDSATLWVELDPTADRAKQVVAGLKGGSDVRGADLKADLERALAEAATAGPRLGEAFLELNRALASEPDKAATLKLVQALAQPYPNNAEAQFAVALAAYNTGLADFESSTIALQAIDRALKQKPDWEQAILLKVEILSKQSMDRAGDYLVEILKSNPDAKYINSALVQVRIQQKRYGDAAAILQRLAEQDPGNHEYEFGMAMLAMQTKDWAKAERLLEGLNRVGYGDDGVVESYLAQVAEETGRYELALERFKAVPDGERGWYAKLRAAAMLGKLGRLDEARTYLDDLPAVTRDQKIQVQQVAAQLLRDAGNNKGAYEILDSALGQYPDEPDLLYDLAMVAEKLDRIDVLEAKLTRLVELKPTNAQALNALGYTLVDRTPRVSEGLALIQRALAMSPDDPFILDSVGWAQYRLGHLDEAEKYLRQAMEQRPDPEIAAHLGEVLWAKGERKLAQDLWQSQLKNAPDNPVLLETVRRLTR
;
A
#
# COMPACT_ATOMS: atom_id res chain seq x y z
N MET A 1 -28.04 -6.03 -24.76
CA MET A 1 -27.78 -4.65 -24.30
C MET A 1 -26.77 -4.75 -23.18
N ASP A 2 -25.51 -4.76 -23.59
CA ASP A 2 -24.36 -5.08 -22.76
C ASP A 2 -23.92 -3.85 -21.97
N ARG A 3 -24.00 -3.93 -20.66
CA ARG A 3 -23.36 -2.98 -19.75
C ARG A 3 -22.07 -3.61 -19.23
N PRO A 4 -20.93 -2.92 -19.25
CA PRO A 4 -19.67 -3.47 -18.73
C PRO A 4 -19.79 -3.65 -17.21
N PHE A 5 -19.40 -4.83 -16.74
CA PHE A 5 -19.33 -5.19 -15.33
C PHE A 5 -18.20 -4.43 -14.61
N PRO A 6 -18.40 -4.04 -13.35
CA PRO A 6 -17.33 -3.43 -12.56
C PRO A 6 -16.24 -4.46 -12.27
N ALA A 7 -15.00 -3.99 -12.38
CA ALA A 7 -13.76 -4.73 -12.27
C ALA A 7 -13.50 -5.30 -10.86
N TYR A 8 -14.18 -6.36 -10.46
CA TYR A 8 -13.86 -7.14 -9.26
C TYR A 8 -12.88 -8.31 -9.51
N LEU A 9 -12.47 -8.52 -10.75
CA LEU A 9 -11.47 -9.54 -11.13
C LEU A 9 -10.01 -9.04 -11.01
N LEU A 10 -9.79 -7.80 -10.58
CA LEU A 10 -8.47 -7.15 -10.54
C LEU A 10 -7.54 -7.59 -9.39
N SER A 11 -7.92 -8.56 -8.54
CA SER A 11 -7.02 -8.96 -7.45
C SER A 11 -5.96 -10.00 -7.82
N VAL A 12 -6.00 -10.59 -9.01
CA VAL A 12 -4.90 -11.45 -9.47
C VAL A 12 -3.66 -10.61 -9.82
N ALA A 13 -3.86 -9.39 -10.30
CA ALA A 13 -2.76 -8.43 -10.51
C ALA A 13 -2.13 -7.94 -9.19
N ALA A 14 -2.85 -7.97 -8.07
CA ALA A 14 -2.31 -7.62 -6.75
C ALA A 14 -1.32 -8.67 -6.22
N LEU A 15 -1.37 -9.92 -6.69
CA LEU A 15 -0.37 -10.94 -6.32
C LEU A 15 0.99 -10.68 -7.00
N ALA A 16 0.99 -10.08 -8.18
CA ALA A 16 2.21 -9.71 -8.89
C ALA A 16 2.91 -8.48 -8.26
N ALA A 17 2.15 -7.59 -7.62
CA ALA A 17 2.68 -6.44 -6.91
C ALA A 17 3.41 -6.78 -5.60
N LEU A 18 3.22 -7.97 -5.05
CA LEU A 18 3.92 -8.44 -3.82
C LEU A 18 5.36 -8.92 -4.09
N MET A 19 5.75 -9.10 -5.36
CA MET A 19 7.13 -9.45 -5.73
C MET A 19 7.92 -8.30 -6.36
N ALA A 20 7.28 -7.20 -6.69
CA ALA A 20 7.98 -5.96 -7.01
C ALA A 20 8.15 -5.18 -5.70
N VAL A 21 9.38 -4.98 -5.27
CA VAL A 21 9.71 -3.91 -4.32
C VAL A 21 9.36 -2.61 -5.02
N ALA A 22 8.10 -2.20 -4.92
CA ALA A 22 7.69 -0.90 -5.36
C ALA A 22 8.14 0.11 -4.30
N PRO A 23 8.84 1.17 -4.67
CA PRO A 23 8.98 2.30 -3.77
C PRO A 23 7.58 2.86 -3.51
N SER A 24 7.17 2.87 -2.27
CA SER A 24 5.92 3.47 -1.82
C SER A 24 5.98 4.98 -2.05
N GLY A 25 5.55 5.41 -3.22
CA GLY A 25 5.30 6.82 -3.51
C GLY A 25 4.08 7.28 -2.72
N THR A 26 4.26 7.59 -1.45
CA THR A 26 3.29 8.37 -0.70
C THR A 26 3.35 9.80 -1.19
N ALA A 27 2.24 10.27 -1.74
CA ALA A 27 2.05 11.69 -2.02
C ALA A 27 2.39 12.51 -0.77
N GLN A 28 3.52 13.18 -0.79
CA GLN A 28 3.92 14.10 0.27
C GLN A 28 2.99 15.31 0.23
N THR A 29 2.12 15.41 1.23
CA THR A 29 1.68 16.72 1.68
C THR A 29 2.93 17.45 2.22
N ARG A 30 3.49 18.36 1.42
CA ARG A 30 4.45 19.34 1.90
C ARG A 30 3.84 20.02 3.12
N LYS A 31 4.41 19.78 4.29
CA LYS A 31 4.27 20.69 5.41
C LYS A 31 4.88 22.01 4.95
N ALA A 32 4.02 23.01 4.71
CA ALA A 32 4.48 24.35 4.49
C ALA A 32 5.28 24.76 5.74
N GLU A 33 6.51 25.21 5.52
CA GLU A 33 7.25 25.97 6.52
C GLU A 33 6.34 27.09 7.03
N GLU A 34 6.24 27.23 8.35
CA GLU A 34 5.57 28.36 8.94
C GLU A 34 6.27 29.63 8.43
N PRO A 35 5.57 30.52 7.71
CA PRO A 35 6.17 31.78 7.33
C PRO A 35 6.33 32.61 8.61
N GLU A 36 7.52 33.15 8.80
CA GLU A 36 7.77 34.22 9.75
C GLU A 36 6.59 35.19 9.77
N ARG A 37 6.10 35.50 10.98
CA ARG A 37 5.01 36.46 11.22
C ARG A 37 5.37 37.81 10.60
N ARG A 38 5.00 38.00 9.34
CA ARG A 38 4.93 39.33 8.74
C ARG A 38 3.73 40.06 9.32
N ALA A 39 3.95 41.34 9.64
CA ALA A 39 2.89 42.22 10.13
C ALA A 39 1.65 42.15 9.19
N PRO A 40 0.42 42.18 9.75
CA PRO A 40 -0.78 42.10 8.95
C PRO A 40 -0.82 43.25 7.93
N ALA A 41 -1.07 42.91 6.68
CA ALA A 41 -1.32 43.90 5.63
C ALA A 41 -2.50 44.79 6.05
N LYS A 42 -2.41 46.09 5.77
CA LYS A 42 -3.53 47.03 6.04
C LYS A 42 -4.77 46.49 5.29
N ALA A 43 -5.91 46.48 5.98
CA ALA A 43 -7.18 46.02 5.42
C ALA A 43 -7.45 46.75 4.07
N GLY A 44 -7.49 45.97 2.99
CA GLY A 44 -7.80 46.47 1.64
C GLY A 44 -6.65 46.48 0.62
N GLU A 45 -5.40 46.19 0.96
CA GLU A 45 -4.30 46.07 -0.01
C GLU A 45 -4.16 44.65 -0.53
N LEU A 46 -4.48 44.41 -1.81
CA LEU A 46 -4.21 43.15 -2.51
C LEU A 46 -2.72 43.09 -2.88
N THR A 47 -1.97 42.28 -2.15
CA THR A 47 -0.58 41.98 -2.52
C THR A 47 -0.50 41.08 -3.74
N ALA A 48 0.64 41.01 -4.43
CA ALA A 48 0.85 40.10 -5.56
C ALA A 48 0.59 38.62 -5.18
N GLU A 49 0.93 38.23 -3.95
CA GLU A 49 0.68 36.91 -3.38
C GLU A 49 -0.84 36.62 -3.23
N LEU A 50 -1.61 37.57 -2.72
CA LEU A 50 -3.06 37.45 -2.58
C LEU A 50 -3.77 37.42 -3.94
N MET A 51 -3.31 38.23 -4.91
CA MET A 51 -3.80 38.19 -6.29
C MET A 51 -3.50 36.83 -6.93
N TYR A 52 -2.32 36.27 -6.71
CA TYR A 52 -1.99 34.93 -7.22
C TYR A 52 -2.93 33.85 -6.64
N ARG A 53 -3.22 33.88 -5.32
CA ARG A 53 -4.16 32.92 -4.70
C ARG A 53 -5.59 33.08 -5.21
N LEU A 54 -6.05 34.28 -5.45
CA LEU A 54 -7.35 34.52 -6.09
C LEU A 54 -7.40 33.95 -7.51
N LEU A 55 -6.35 34.16 -8.29
CA LEU A 55 -6.23 33.61 -9.63
C LEU A 55 -6.23 32.07 -9.63
N VAL A 56 -5.51 31.45 -8.66
CA VAL A 56 -5.55 30.00 -8.44
C VAL A 56 -6.97 29.53 -8.12
N GLY A 57 -7.71 30.27 -7.29
CA GLY A 57 -9.10 29.96 -6.98
C GLY A 57 -10.02 30.03 -8.21
N ASP A 58 -9.86 31.05 -9.06
CA ASP A 58 -10.67 31.21 -10.29
C ASP A 58 -10.33 30.13 -11.33
N ILE A 59 -9.05 29.81 -11.51
CA ILE A 59 -8.62 28.74 -12.41
C ILE A 59 -9.14 27.37 -11.91
N ALA A 60 -9.11 27.13 -10.61
CA ALA A 60 -9.66 25.91 -10.02
C ALA A 60 -11.16 25.76 -10.28
N LEU A 61 -11.93 26.87 -10.20
CA LEU A 61 -13.35 26.86 -10.58
C LEU A 61 -13.55 26.50 -12.05
N GLN A 62 -12.76 27.09 -12.95
CA GLN A 62 -12.85 26.80 -14.39
C GLN A 62 -12.48 25.35 -14.73
N ARG A 63 -11.61 24.73 -13.93
CA ARG A 63 -11.19 23.33 -14.09
C ARG A 63 -12.11 22.32 -13.40
N GLY A 64 -13.18 22.77 -12.75
CA GLY A 64 -14.12 21.90 -12.04
C GLY A 64 -13.58 21.40 -10.69
N GLU A 65 -12.66 22.14 -10.08
CA GLU A 65 -12.06 21.86 -8.76
C GLU A 65 -12.60 22.84 -7.68
N PRO A 66 -13.90 22.82 -7.38
CA PRO A 66 -14.51 23.83 -6.51
C PRO A 66 -14.01 23.74 -5.05
N ALA A 67 -13.51 22.56 -4.63
CA ALA A 67 -12.92 22.37 -3.31
C ALA A 67 -11.65 23.21 -3.11
N LEU A 68 -10.76 23.17 -4.08
CA LEU A 68 -9.52 23.94 -4.09
C LEU A 68 -9.83 25.45 -4.17
N ALA A 69 -10.80 25.82 -5.00
CA ALA A 69 -11.25 27.20 -5.11
C ALA A 69 -11.81 27.74 -3.79
N ALA A 70 -12.72 27.02 -3.13
CA ALA A 70 -13.29 27.42 -1.84
C ALA A 70 -12.18 27.65 -0.79
N ARG A 71 -11.18 26.79 -0.77
CA ARG A 71 -10.04 26.90 0.16
C ARG A 71 -9.20 28.15 -0.14
N ALA A 72 -8.89 28.42 -1.41
CA ALA A 72 -8.13 29.60 -1.81
C ALA A 72 -8.83 30.89 -1.39
N TYR A 73 -10.14 31.02 -1.66
CA TYR A 73 -10.94 32.17 -1.25
C TYR A 73 -11.05 32.31 0.28
N TYR A 74 -11.13 31.20 1.04
CA TYR A 74 -11.16 31.21 2.49
C TYR A 74 -9.84 31.71 3.08
N ASP A 75 -8.71 31.25 2.56
CA ASP A 75 -7.39 31.66 3.04
C ASP A 75 -7.15 33.16 2.76
N VAL A 76 -7.58 33.67 1.59
CA VAL A 76 -7.56 35.10 1.28
C VAL A 76 -8.47 35.89 2.23
N ALA A 77 -9.69 35.40 2.52
CA ALA A 77 -10.61 36.06 3.45
C ALA A 77 -10.01 36.19 4.86
N ARG A 78 -9.31 35.17 5.33
CA ARG A 78 -8.63 35.18 6.65
C ARG A 78 -7.52 36.24 6.73
N GLU A 79 -6.78 36.39 5.63
CA GLU A 79 -5.62 37.27 5.58
C GLU A 79 -6.03 38.74 5.34
N THR A 80 -6.96 38.97 4.41
CA THR A 80 -7.44 40.32 4.07
C THR A 80 -8.48 40.88 5.04
N ARG A 81 -9.16 40.00 5.79
CA ARG A 81 -10.31 40.34 6.64
C ARG A 81 -11.45 40.99 5.84
N ASP A 82 -11.56 40.73 4.53
CA ASP A 82 -12.65 41.24 3.68
C ASP A 82 -13.82 40.22 3.64
N PRO A 83 -15.03 40.62 4.08
CA PRO A 83 -16.20 39.75 4.10
C PRO A 83 -16.63 39.24 2.71
N LYS A 84 -16.25 39.94 1.63
CA LYS A 84 -16.58 39.52 0.25
C LYS A 84 -15.92 38.16 -0.08
N PHE A 85 -14.66 37.96 0.32
CA PHE A 85 -13.98 36.70 0.06
C PHE A 85 -14.51 35.57 0.95
N ALA A 86 -14.85 35.85 2.22
CA ALA A 86 -15.49 34.89 3.11
C ALA A 86 -16.86 34.44 2.58
N ARG A 87 -17.65 35.39 2.06
CA ARG A 87 -18.92 35.09 1.37
C ARG A 87 -18.67 34.19 0.16
N ARG A 88 -17.72 34.55 -0.72
CA ARG A 88 -17.42 33.79 -1.94
C ARG A 88 -16.95 32.36 -1.61
N ALA A 89 -16.06 32.22 -0.61
CA ALA A 89 -15.64 30.92 -0.10
C ALA A 89 -16.83 30.08 0.37
N THR A 90 -17.75 30.69 1.13
CA THR A 90 -18.97 30.02 1.63
C THR A 90 -19.85 29.53 0.47
N GLU A 91 -20.11 30.37 -0.52
CA GLU A 91 -20.94 30.02 -1.68
C GLU A 91 -20.35 28.84 -2.48
N ILE A 92 -19.02 28.88 -2.71
CA ILE A 92 -18.32 27.80 -3.43
C ILE A 92 -18.29 26.52 -2.60
N ALA A 93 -18.00 26.60 -1.29
CA ALA A 93 -17.95 25.44 -0.40
C ALA A 93 -19.33 24.76 -0.27
N LEU A 94 -20.42 25.54 -0.23
CA LEU A 94 -21.79 25.00 -0.24
C LEU A 94 -22.09 24.28 -1.57
N ALA A 95 -21.74 24.88 -2.70
CA ALA A 95 -21.92 24.27 -4.02
C ALA A 95 -21.08 22.99 -4.17
N ALA A 96 -19.88 22.97 -3.60
CA ALA A 96 -18.98 21.82 -3.56
C ALA A 96 -19.37 20.76 -2.50
N ARG A 97 -20.43 20.95 -1.74
CA ARG A 97 -20.88 20.10 -0.61
C ARG A 97 -19.82 19.92 0.48
N GLN A 98 -18.88 20.85 0.61
CA GLN A 98 -17.82 20.85 1.63
C GLN A 98 -18.31 21.47 2.94
N ARG A 99 -19.05 20.72 3.73
CA ARG A 99 -19.75 21.20 4.93
C ARG A 99 -18.83 21.90 5.94
N THR A 100 -17.66 21.31 6.25
CA THR A 100 -16.72 21.87 7.22
C THR A 100 -16.21 23.24 6.75
N LEU A 101 -15.71 23.31 5.50
CA LEU A 101 -15.19 24.55 4.94
C LEU A 101 -16.32 25.60 4.75
N ALA A 102 -17.54 25.17 4.41
CA ALA A 102 -18.71 26.05 4.35
C ALA A 102 -19.07 26.63 5.72
N LEU A 103 -18.96 25.85 6.79
CA LEU A 103 -19.20 26.32 8.16
C LEU A 103 -18.10 27.28 8.61
N ASP A 104 -16.83 26.95 8.36
CA ASP A 104 -15.68 27.78 8.74
C ASP A 104 -15.72 29.12 8.01
N SER A 105 -15.97 29.12 6.70
CA SER A 105 -16.06 30.34 5.89
C SER A 105 -17.29 31.18 6.22
N ALA A 106 -18.45 30.54 6.49
CA ALA A 106 -19.66 31.26 6.92
C ALA A 106 -19.48 31.87 8.33
N THR A 107 -18.80 31.16 9.24
CA THR A 107 -18.47 31.69 10.57
C THR A 107 -17.55 32.89 10.48
N LEU A 108 -16.51 32.82 9.63
CA LEU A 108 -15.63 33.95 9.36
C LEU A 108 -16.42 35.12 8.71
N TRP A 109 -17.37 34.84 7.81
CA TRP A 109 -18.20 35.86 7.21
C TRP A 109 -19.06 36.58 8.26
N VAL A 110 -19.69 35.86 9.22
CA VAL A 110 -20.42 36.47 10.33
C VAL A 110 -19.50 37.33 11.22
N GLU A 111 -18.26 36.85 11.46
CA GLU A 111 -17.27 37.61 12.23
C GLU A 111 -16.88 38.93 11.55
N LEU A 112 -16.69 38.90 10.23
CA LEU A 112 -16.26 40.05 9.43
C LEU A 112 -17.40 41.02 9.11
N ASP A 113 -18.63 40.51 8.98
CA ASP A 113 -19.84 41.27 8.76
C ASP A 113 -20.99 40.75 9.64
N PRO A 114 -21.10 41.28 10.89
CA PRO A 114 -22.15 40.87 11.80
C PRO A 114 -23.58 41.22 11.34
N THR A 115 -23.74 42.01 10.29
CA THR A 115 -25.04 42.40 9.76
C THR A 115 -25.51 41.44 8.64
N ALA A 116 -24.66 40.53 8.19
CA ALA A 116 -24.98 39.61 7.10
C ALA A 116 -25.96 38.51 7.57
N ASP A 117 -27.25 38.74 7.49
CA ASP A 117 -28.28 37.78 7.89
C ASP A 117 -28.19 36.46 7.13
N ARG A 118 -27.77 36.47 5.88
CA ARG A 118 -27.55 35.24 5.09
C ARG A 118 -26.40 34.41 5.65
N ALA A 119 -25.31 35.02 6.15
CA ALA A 119 -24.22 34.31 6.79
C ALA A 119 -24.68 33.63 8.10
N LYS A 120 -25.50 34.34 8.92
CA LYS A 120 -26.09 33.79 10.15
C LYS A 120 -27.01 32.61 9.84
N GLN A 121 -27.84 32.70 8.80
CA GLN A 121 -28.70 31.62 8.37
C GLN A 121 -27.90 30.40 7.93
N VAL A 122 -26.81 30.57 7.18
CA VAL A 122 -25.92 29.48 6.76
C VAL A 122 -25.25 28.84 7.97
N VAL A 123 -24.71 29.65 8.90
CA VAL A 123 -24.11 29.10 10.14
C VAL A 123 -25.14 28.37 10.98
N ALA A 124 -26.33 28.92 11.17
CA ALA A 124 -27.40 28.27 11.91
C ALA A 124 -27.84 26.97 11.22
N GLY A 125 -28.01 26.98 9.89
CA GLY A 125 -28.36 25.81 9.10
C GLY A 125 -27.27 24.73 9.11
N LEU A 126 -25.98 25.10 9.18
CA LEU A 126 -24.88 24.17 9.25
C LEU A 126 -24.58 23.71 10.69
N LYS A 127 -24.79 24.53 11.73
CA LYS A 127 -24.63 24.18 13.15
C LYS A 127 -25.86 23.47 13.72
N GLY A 128 -27.07 23.87 13.37
CA GLY A 128 -28.31 23.25 13.83
C GLY A 128 -28.65 21.94 13.13
N GLY A 129 -27.84 21.55 12.14
CA GLY A 129 -28.15 20.46 11.23
C GLY A 129 -27.61 19.08 11.63
N SER A 130 -27.08 18.85 12.84
CA SER A 130 -26.73 17.49 13.22
C SER A 130 -27.90 16.68 13.79
N ASP A 131 -28.78 17.29 14.58
CA ASP A 131 -29.92 16.56 15.17
C ASP A 131 -31.24 16.74 14.41
N VAL A 132 -31.55 17.97 13.96
CA VAL A 132 -32.83 18.24 13.29
C VAL A 132 -32.85 17.73 11.85
N ARG A 133 -31.77 17.91 11.09
CA ARG A 133 -31.68 17.34 9.71
C ARG A 133 -31.60 15.82 9.70
N GLY A 134 -30.98 15.22 10.72
CA GLY A 134 -30.94 13.76 10.86
C GLY A 134 -32.33 13.18 11.09
N ALA A 135 -33.17 13.85 11.88
CA ALA A 135 -34.54 13.46 12.12
C ALA A 135 -35.45 13.69 10.91
N ASP A 136 -35.28 14.85 10.22
CA ASP A 136 -36.03 15.16 9.00
C ASP A 136 -35.64 14.24 7.84
N LEU A 137 -34.33 14.00 7.65
CA LEU A 137 -33.84 13.06 6.64
C LEU A 137 -34.36 11.64 6.90
N LYS A 138 -34.33 11.18 8.15
CA LYS A 138 -34.85 9.86 8.51
C LYS A 138 -36.33 9.78 8.19
N ALA A 139 -37.15 10.78 8.58
CA ALA A 139 -38.59 10.83 8.32
C ALA A 139 -38.92 10.85 6.82
N ASP A 140 -38.12 11.59 6.02
CA ASP A 140 -38.28 11.62 4.56
C ASP A 140 -37.92 10.29 3.91
N LEU A 141 -36.85 9.63 4.38
CA LEU A 141 -36.48 8.28 3.93
C LEU A 141 -37.51 7.23 4.35
N GLU A 142 -38.04 7.28 5.59
CA GLU A 142 -39.12 6.40 6.06
C GLU A 142 -40.36 6.55 5.18
N ARG A 143 -40.75 7.77 4.82
CA ARG A 143 -41.88 8.03 3.93
C ARG A 143 -41.64 7.46 2.53
N ALA A 144 -40.46 7.74 1.94
CA ALA A 144 -40.10 7.22 0.62
C ALA A 144 -40.10 5.67 0.58
N LEU A 145 -39.58 5.02 1.62
CA LEU A 145 -39.59 3.57 1.74
C LEU A 145 -41.01 3.02 1.94
N ALA A 146 -41.86 3.72 2.72
CA ALA A 146 -43.26 3.34 2.90
C ALA A 146 -44.06 3.46 1.59
N GLU A 147 -43.84 4.51 0.82
CA GLU A 147 -44.41 4.67 -0.54
C GLU A 147 -43.93 3.57 -1.48
N ALA A 148 -42.64 3.24 -1.46
CA ALA A 148 -42.06 2.15 -2.26
C ALA A 148 -42.66 0.79 -1.86
N ALA A 149 -42.93 0.57 -0.57
CA ALA A 149 -43.52 -0.67 -0.06
C ALA A 149 -44.95 -0.91 -0.58
N THR A 150 -45.71 0.14 -0.87
CA THR A 150 -47.06 0.01 -1.47
C THR A 150 -47.02 -0.38 -2.95
N ALA A 151 -45.90 -0.19 -3.61
CA ALA A 151 -45.70 -0.43 -5.03
C ALA A 151 -45.03 -1.81 -5.37
N GLY A 152 -44.98 -2.73 -4.41
CA GLY A 152 -44.45 -4.10 -4.60
C GLY A 152 -42.93 -4.16 -4.70
N PRO A 153 -42.37 -4.54 -5.86
CA PRO A 153 -40.91 -4.82 -5.98
C PRO A 153 -39.99 -3.59 -5.80
N ARG A 154 -40.55 -2.38 -5.81
CA ARG A 154 -39.79 -1.12 -5.69
C ARG A 154 -39.11 -0.93 -4.33
N LEU A 155 -39.61 -1.59 -3.28
CA LEU A 155 -39.01 -1.47 -1.94
C LEU A 155 -37.57 -1.99 -1.91
N GLY A 156 -37.29 -3.11 -2.56
CA GLY A 156 -35.93 -3.65 -2.65
C GLY A 156 -34.99 -2.72 -3.42
N GLU A 157 -35.46 -2.19 -4.55
CA GLU A 157 -34.68 -1.21 -5.33
C GLU A 157 -34.38 0.05 -4.51
N ALA A 158 -35.35 0.56 -3.75
CA ALA A 158 -35.17 1.72 -2.89
C ALA A 158 -34.09 1.49 -1.80
N PHE A 159 -33.99 0.30 -1.21
CA PHE A 159 -32.92 -0.04 -0.26
C PHE A 159 -31.55 -0.13 -0.94
N LEU A 160 -31.46 -0.64 -2.17
CA LEU A 160 -30.19 -0.66 -2.92
C LEU A 160 -29.74 0.74 -3.33
N GLU A 161 -30.66 1.62 -3.69
CA GLU A 161 -30.39 3.03 -3.96
C GLU A 161 -29.95 3.79 -2.70
N LEU A 162 -30.62 3.54 -1.57
CA LEU A 162 -30.25 4.09 -0.27
C LEU A 162 -28.79 3.74 0.09
N ASN A 163 -28.39 2.49 -0.11
CA ASN A 163 -27.01 2.07 0.14
C ASN A 163 -26.00 2.83 -0.73
N ARG A 164 -26.30 3.03 -2.02
CA ARG A 164 -25.44 3.81 -2.91
C ARG A 164 -25.33 5.27 -2.46
N ALA A 165 -26.43 5.86 -2.06
CA ALA A 165 -26.47 7.24 -1.58
C ALA A 165 -25.65 7.44 -0.29
N LEU A 166 -25.69 6.46 0.62
CA LEU A 166 -24.99 6.51 1.91
C LEU A 166 -23.55 5.97 1.85
N ALA A 167 -23.09 5.43 0.71
CA ALA A 167 -21.76 4.84 0.59
C ALA A 167 -20.62 5.82 0.87
N SER A 168 -20.80 7.10 0.54
CA SER A 168 -19.80 8.17 0.74
C SER A 168 -19.87 8.87 2.10
N GLU A 169 -20.85 8.51 2.95
CA GLU A 169 -20.98 9.15 4.27
C GLU A 169 -19.78 8.80 5.17
N PRO A 170 -19.14 9.80 5.79
CA PRO A 170 -17.94 9.57 6.58
C PRO A 170 -18.21 8.85 7.91
N ASP A 171 -19.34 9.12 8.56
CA ASP A 171 -19.74 8.47 9.81
C ASP A 171 -20.45 7.14 9.54
N LYS A 172 -19.66 6.08 9.45
CA LYS A 172 -20.17 4.73 9.18
C LYS A 172 -21.01 4.17 10.32
N ALA A 173 -20.73 4.55 11.56
CA ALA A 173 -21.50 4.09 12.73
C ALA A 173 -22.90 4.72 12.78
N ALA A 174 -22.99 6.03 12.51
CA ALA A 174 -24.29 6.70 12.37
C ALA A 174 -25.07 6.16 11.17
N THR A 175 -24.40 5.90 10.04
CA THR A 175 -25.01 5.29 8.86
C THR A 175 -25.61 3.91 9.17
N LEU A 176 -24.88 3.06 9.88
CA LEU A 176 -25.38 1.75 10.30
C LEU A 176 -26.67 1.88 11.15
N LYS A 177 -26.66 2.75 12.15
CA LYS A 177 -27.84 3.00 13.00
C LYS A 177 -29.05 3.49 12.22
N LEU A 178 -28.83 4.39 11.24
CA LEU A 178 -29.88 4.88 10.36
C LEU A 178 -30.46 3.76 9.50
N VAL A 179 -29.62 2.98 8.83
CA VAL A 179 -30.04 1.87 7.96
C VAL A 179 -30.76 0.79 8.75
N GLN A 180 -30.31 0.45 9.97
CA GLN A 180 -31.00 -0.48 10.86
C GLN A 180 -32.42 0.02 11.22
N ALA A 181 -32.57 1.30 11.58
CA ALA A 181 -33.85 1.88 11.90
C ALA A 181 -34.81 1.86 10.69
N LEU A 182 -34.32 2.18 9.49
CA LEU A 182 -35.08 2.17 8.24
C LEU A 182 -35.50 0.74 7.82
N ALA A 183 -34.66 -0.26 8.08
CA ALA A 183 -34.92 -1.66 7.74
C ALA A 183 -35.81 -2.38 8.76
N GLN A 184 -35.97 -1.84 9.99
CA GLN A 184 -36.73 -2.47 11.06
C GLN A 184 -38.18 -2.84 10.69
N PRO A 185 -38.95 -2.00 9.95
CA PRO A 185 -40.32 -2.35 9.53
C PRO A 185 -40.38 -3.48 8.47
N TYR A 186 -39.25 -3.81 7.87
CA TYR A 186 -39.15 -4.72 6.72
C TYR A 186 -38.25 -5.95 6.98
N PRO A 187 -38.47 -6.73 8.04
CA PRO A 187 -37.54 -7.80 8.47
C PRO A 187 -37.45 -8.96 7.46
N ASN A 188 -38.44 -9.12 6.60
CA ASN A 188 -38.51 -10.17 5.58
C ASN A 188 -38.17 -9.66 4.15
N ASN A 189 -37.72 -8.41 4.00
CA ASN A 189 -37.24 -7.93 2.72
C ASN A 189 -35.72 -8.21 2.60
N ALA A 190 -35.32 -8.95 1.58
CA ALA A 190 -33.94 -9.38 1.40
C ALA A 190 -32.99 -8.19 1.22
N GLU A 191 -33.38 -7.18 0.43
CA GLU A 191 -32.57 -6.01 0.14
C GLU A 191 -32.42 -5.09 1.36
N ALA A 192 -33.46 -4.99 2.20
CA ALA A 192 -33.36 -4.27 3.46
C ALA A 192 -32.33 -4.93 4.40
N GLN A 193 -32.35 -6.26 4.50
CA GLN A 193 -31.38 -6.99 5.31
C GLN A 193 -29.97 -6.93 4.72
N PHE A 194 -29.84 -6.98 3.40
CA PHE A 194 -28.56 -6.75 2.70
C PHE A 194 -28.02 -5.34 2.99
N ALA A 195 -28.90 -4.33 2.97
CA ALA A 195 -28.54 -2.96 3.29
C ALA A 195 -27.93 -2.83 4.70
N VAL A 196 -28.53 -3.48 5.69
CA VAL A 196 -28.01 -3.53 7.06
C VAL A 196 -26.66 -4.24 7.11
N ALA A 197 -26.52 -5.39 6.44
CA ALA A 197 -25.27 -6.14 6.41
C ALA A 197 -24.12 -5.33 5.79
N LEU A 198 -24.39 -4.64 4.67
CA LEU A 198 -23.41 -3.81 3.98
C LEU A 198 -23.03 -2.58 4.82
N ALA A 199 -23.99 -1.93 5.47
CA ALA A 199 -23.72 -0.82 6.37
C ALA A 199 -22.86 -1.25 7.57
N ALA A 200 -23.12 -2.43 8.14
CA ALA A 200 -22.30 -2.99 9.21
C ALA A 200 -20.88 -3.37 8.72
N TYR A 201 -20.76 -3.97 7.53
CA TYR A 201 -19.46 -4.26 6.92
C TYR A 201 -18.62 -2.99 6.70
N ASN A 202 -19.24 -1.90 6.27
CA ASN A 202 -18.59 -0.62 6.03
C ASN A 202 -18.07 0.09 7.30
N THR A 203 -18.45 -0.36 8.51
CA THR A 203 -17.80 0.09 9.76
C THR A 203 -16.39 -0.49 9.93
N GLY A 204 -15.93 -1.38 9.04
CA GLY A 204 -14.67 -2.09 9.10
C GLY A 204 -14.71 -3.34 9.97
N LEU A 205 -15.87 -3.70 10.55
CA LEU A 205 -16.06 -4.84 11.45
C LEU A 205 -15.07 -4.83 12.63
N ALA A 206 -14.71 -3.63 13.10
CA ALA A 206 -13.70 -3.44 14.12
C ALA A 206 -14.10 -3.96 15.51
N ASP A 207 -15.40 -4.17 15.72
CA ASP A 207 -15.96 -4.65 16.97
C ASP A 207 -16.84 -5.89 16.74
N PHE A 208 -17.04 -6.64 17.82
CA PHE A 208 -17.84 -7.88 17.82
C PHE A 208 -19.32 -7.60 17.47
N GLU A 209 -19.85 -6.46 17.86
CA GLU A 209 -21.24 -6.09 17.63
C GLU A 209 -21.52 -5.88 16.14
N SER A 210 -20.71 -5.06 15.46
CA SER A 210 -20.80 -4.82 14.01
C SER A 210 -20.67 -6.11 13.20
N SER A 211 -19.73 -6.98 13.59
CA SER A 211 -19.55 -8.30 12.96
C SER A 211 -20.77 -9.20 13.12
N THR A 212 -21.38 -9.19 14.30
CA THR A 212 -22.59 -9.99 14.60
C THR A 212 -23.79 -9.46 13.82
N ILE A 213 -23.99 -8.15 13.78
CA ILE A 213 -25.07 -7.50 13.01
C ILE A 213 -24.93 -7.84 11.53
N ALA A 214 -23.71 -7.72 10.97
CA ALA A 214 -23.44 -8.03 9.57
C ALA A 214 -23.81 -9.48 9.21
N LEU A 215 -23.37 -10.47 10.02
CA LEU A 215 -23.68 -11.88 9.77
C LEU A 215 -25.17 -12.19 9.92
N GLN A 216 -25.82 -11.69 10.96
CA GLN A 216 -27.25 -11.95 11.15
C GLN A 216 -28.11 -11.33 10.05
N ALA A 217 -27.77 -10.13 9.61
CA ALA A 217 -28.50 -9.45 8.55
C ALA A 217 -28.30 -10.16 7.20
N ILE A 218 -27.06 -10.52 6.85
CA ILE A 218 -26.80 -11.21 5.58
C ILE A 218 -27.43 -12.60 5.55
N ASP A 219 -27.49 -13.32 6.68
CA ASP A 219 -28.17 -14.61 6.78
C ASP A 219 -29.67 -14.47 6.56
N ARG A 220 -30.31 -13.41 7.09
CA ARG A 220 -31.70 -13.11 6.80
C ARG A 220 -31.97 -12.80 5.34
N ALA A 221 -31.08 -12.03 4.70
CA ALA A 221 -31.17 -11.72 3.27
C ALA A 221 -31.11 -13.01 2.43
N LEU A 222 -30.13 -13.87 2.69
CA LEU A 222 -29.93 -15.14 1.98
C LEU A 222 -31.01 -16.18 2.28
N LYS A 223 -31.67 -16.11 3.44
CA LYS A 223 -32.84 -16.94 3.72
C LYS A 223 -34.01 -16.61 2.78
N GLN A 224 -34.17 -15.36 2.37
CA GLN A 224 -35.19 -14.92 1.42
C GLN A 224 -34.80 -15.14 -0.03
N LYS A 225 -33.50 -14.96 -0.33
CA LYS A 225 -32.92 -15.10 -1.66
C LYS A 225 -31.63 -15.94 -1.60
N PRO A 226 -31.72 -17.27 -1.55
CA PRO A 226 -30.56 -18.16 -1.35
C PRO A 226 -29.48 -18.04 -2.45
N ASP A 227 -29.89 -17.78 -3.70
CA ASP A 227 -29.00 -17.71 -4.86
C ASP A 227 -28.57 -16.28 -5.21
N TRP A 228 -28.73 -15.33 -4.26
CA TRP A 228 -28.34 -13.94 -4.50
C TRP A 228 -26.82 -13.78 -4.41
N GLU A 229 -26.15 -13.81 -5.55
CA GLU A 229 -24.67 -13.78 -5.65
C GLU A 229 -24.03 -12.63 -4.86
N GLN A 230 -24.57 -11.41 -4.97
CA GLN A 230 -24.03 -10.26 -4.27
C GLN A 230 -24.08 -10.43 -2.74
N ALA A 231 -25.15 -11.04 -2.22
CA ALA A 231 -25.30 -11.32 -0.79
C ALA A 231 -24.36 -12.47 -0.37
N ILE A 232 -24.17 -13.48 -1.20
CA ILE A 232 -23.20 -14.56 -0.96
C ILE A 232 -21.78 -13.98 -0.87
N LEU A 233 -21.38 -13.14 -1.84
CA LEU A 233 -20.07 -12.52 -1.86
C LEU A 233 -19.84 -11.60 -0.66
N LEU A 234 -20.83 -10.79 -0.28
CA LEU A 234 -20.74 -9.97 0.95
C LEU A 234 -20.56 -10.83 2.20
N LYS A 235 -21.26 -11.97 2.30
CA LYS A 235 -21.07 -12.91 3.41
C LYS A 235 -19.66 -13.50 3.42
N VAL A 236 -19.11 -13.82 2.26
CA VAL A 236 -17.72 -14.28 2.12
C VAL A 236 -16.74 -13.23 2.65
N GLU A 237 -16.93 -11.97 2.27
CA GLU A 237 -16.10 -10.86 2.75
C GLU A 237 -16.17 -10.70 4.29
N ILE A 238 -17.37 -10.77 4.85
CA ILE A 238 -17.57 -10.71 6.31
C ILE A 238 -16.87 -11.90 7.00
N LEU A 239 -17.04 -13.12 6.48
CA LEU A 239 -16.42 -14.32 7.03
C LEU A 239 -14.89 -14.28 6.90
N SER A 240 -14.37 -13.77 5.78
CA SER A 240 -12.93 -13.66 5.53
C SER A 240 -12.22 -12.76 6.56
N LYS A 241 -12.89 -11.72 7.04
CA LYS A 241 -12.37 -10.89 8.14
C LYS A 241 -12.25 -11.63 9.47
N GLN A 242 -13.04 -12.68 9.67
CA GLN A 242 -12.99 -13.50 10.87
C GLN A 242 -12.10 -14.74 10.70
N SER A 243 -12.24 -15.44 9.58
CA SER A 243 -11.47 -16.64 9.24
C SER A 243 -11.61 -16.97 7.76
N MET A 244 -10.48 -17.07 7.07
CA MET A 244 -10.43 -17.53 5.68
C MET A 244 -10.97 -18.96 5.52
N ASP A 245 -10.81 -19.81 6.53
CA ASP A 245 -11.31 -21.20 6.46
C ASP A 245 -12.84 -21.23 6.46
N ARG A 246 -13.47 -20.43 7.33
CA ARG A 246 -14.94 -20.31 7.34
C ARG A 246 -15.49 -19.77 6.03
N ALA A 247 -14.82 -18.79 5.42
CA ALA A 247 -15.18 -18.26 4.12
C ALA A 247 -15.08 -19.34 3.02
N GLY A 248 -13.99 -20.10 3.04
CA GLY A 248 -13.77 -21.20 2.10
C GLY A 248 -14.79 -22.34 2.25
N ASP A 249 -15.10 -22.75 3.48
CA ASP A 249 -16.08 -23.79 3.76
C ASP A 249 -17.48 -23.38 3.33
N TYR A 250 -17.84 -22.11 3.56
CA TYR A 250 -19.12 -21.56 3.13
C TYR A 250 -19.25 -21.58 1.59
N LEU A 251 -18.22 -21.16 0.84
CA LEU A 251 -18.25 -21.21 -0.62
C LEU A 251 -18.34 -22.64 -1.15
N VAL A 252 -17.62 -23.58 -0.55
CA VAL A 252 -17.69 -25.01 -0.92
C VAL A 252 -19.11 -25.53 -0.70
N GLU A 253 -19.79 -25.14 0.38
CA GLU A 253 -21.16 -25.57 0.64
C GLU A 253 -22.14 -25.03 -0.43
N ILE A 254 -22.04 -23.76 -0.78
CA ILE A 254 -22.85 -23.16 -1.86
C ILE A 254 -22.61 -23.87 -3.20
N LEU A 255 -21.38 -24.20 -3.52
CA LEU A 255 -21.03 -24.86 -4.78
C LEU A 255 -21.51 -26.31 -4.86
N LYS A 256 -21.94 -26.95 -3.76
CA LYS A 256 -22.60 -28.27 -3.85
C LYS A 256 -23.95 -28.20 -4.57
N SER A 257 -24.67 -27.09 -4.42
CA SER A 257 -25.98 -26.87 -5.06
C SER A 257 -25.85 -26.29 -6.46
N ASN A 258 -24.80 -25.51 -6.72
CA ASN A 258 -24.53 -24.88 -8.01
C ASN A 258 -23.03 -24.92 -8.36
N PRO A 259 -22.51 -26.07 -8.83
CA PRO A 259 -21.08 -26.26 -9.10
C PRO A 259 -20.50 -25.30 -10.15
N ASP A 260 -21.34 -24.84 -11.07
CA ASP A 260 -20.93 -24.05 -12.25
C ASP A 260 -21.11 -22.53 -12.04
N ALA A 261 -21.43 -22.09 -10.81
CA ALA A 261 -21.55 -20.68 -10.50
C ALA A 261 -20.18 -19.98 -10.64
N LYS A 262 -19.93 -19.33 -11.80
CA LYS A 262 -18.63 -18.73 -12.17
C LYS A 262 -18.11 -17.76 -11.10
N TYR A 263 -18.95 -16.82 -10.66
CA TYR A 263 -18.53 -15.80 -9.65
C TYR A 263 -18.21 -16.42 -8.30
N ILE A 264 -18.94 -17.45 -7.89
CA ILE A 264 -18.69 -18.16 -6.62
C ILE A 264 -17.38 -18.96 -6.70
N ASN A 265 -17.13 -19.64 -7.84
CA ASN A 265 -15.87 -20.31 -8.09
C ASN A 265 -14.69 -19.32 -8.11
N SER A 266 -14.85 -18.14 -8.72
CA SER A 266 -13.83 -17.09 -8.70
C SER A 266 -13.55 -16.59 -7.28
N ALA A 267 -14.58 -16.41 -6.46
CA ALA A 267 -14.42 -16.06 -5.04
C ALA A 267 -13.67 -17.18 -4.28
N LEU A 268 -13.98 -18.45 -4.55
CA LEU A 268 -13.27 -19.57 -3.92
C LEU A 268 -11.80 -19.64 -4.36
N VAL A 269 -11.47 -19.31 -5.61
CA VAL A 269 -10.07 -19.16 -6.06
C VAL A 269 -9.34 -18.14 -5.18
N GLN A 270 -9.91 -16.94 -4.96
CA GLN A 270 -9.29 -15.92 -4.14
C GLN A 270 -9.07 -16.40 -2.69
N VAL A 271 -10.08 -17.02 -2.07
CA VAL A 271 -9.96 -17.58 -0.73
C VAL A 271 -8.87 -18.65 -0.67
N ARG A 272 -8.77 -19.56 -1.66
CA ARG A 272 -7.73 -20.59 -1.72
C ARG A 272 -6.32 -20.01 -1.87
N ILE A 273 -6.18 -18.91 -2.63
CA ILE A 273 -4.93 -18.17 -2.74
C ILE A 273 -4.52 -17.59 -1.38
N GLN A 274 -5.43 -16.93 -0.67
CA GLN A 274 -5.17 -16.38 0.67
C GLN A 274 -4.81 -17.47 1.69
N GLN A 275 -5.42 -18.66 1.57
CA GLN A 275 -5.06 -19.84 2.35
C GLN A 275 -3.74 -20.50 1.92
N LYS A 276 -3.04 -19.97 0.91
CA LYS A 276 -1.86 -20.58 0.26
C LYS A 276 -2.12 -21.98 -0.32
N ARG A 277 -3.38 -22.32 -0.60
CA ARG A 277 -3.81 -23.57 -1.23
C ARG A 277 -3.79 -23.44 -2.74
N TYR A 278 -2.62 -23.15 -3.30
CA TYR A 278 -2.43 -22.80 -4.71
C TYR A 278 -2.85 -23.92 -5.67
N GLY A 279 -2.65 -25.19 -5.27
CA GLY A 279 -3.08 -26.33 -6.08
C GLY A 279 -4.60 -26.40 -6.26
N ASP A 280 -5.36 -26.15 -5.18
CA ASP A 280 -6.82 -26.12 -5.25
C ASP A 280 -7.32 -24.94 -6.09
N ALA A 281 -6.72 -23.77 -5.94
CA ALA A 281 -7.02 -22.60 -6.76
C ALA A 281 -6.79 -22.89 -8.25
N ALA A 282 -5.66 -23.51 -8.61
CA ALA A 282 -5.34 -23.88 -9.98
C ALA A 282 -6.32 -24.90 -10.57
N ALA A 283 -6.77 -25.87 -9.77
CA ALA A 283 -7.77 -26.86 -10.22
C ALA A 283 -9.13 -26.22 -10.53
N ILE A 284 -9.54 -25.20 -9.74
CA ILE A 284 -10.77 -24.45 -10.01
C ILE A 284 -10.64 -23.64 -11.29
N LEU A 285 -9.52 -22.90 -11.46
CA LEU A 285 -9.25 -22.11 -12.67
C LEU A 285 -9.21 -22.99 -13.92
N GLN A 286 -8.60 -24.17 -13.84
CA GLN A 286 -8.56 -25.13 -14.93
C GLN A 286 -9.97 -25.53 -15.39
N ARG A 287 -10.85 -25.88 -14.43
CA ARG A 287 -12.24 -26.21 -14.73
C ARG A 287 -13.00 -25.03 -15.35
N LEU A 288 -12.78 -23.81 -14.85
CA LEU A 288 -13.41 -22.60 -15.39
C LEU A 288 -12.93 -22.32 -16.83
N ALA A 289 -11.64 -22.52 -17.13
CA ALA A 289 -11.10 -22.40 -18.47
C ALA A 289 -11.69 -23.44 -19.45
N GLU A 290 -11.94 -24.67 -18.98
CA GLU A 290 -12.60 -25.70 -19.77
C GLU A 290 -14.06 -25.37 -20.08
N GLN A 291 -14.76 -24.70 -19.15
CA GLN A 291 -16.15 -24.26 -19.33
C GLN A 291 -16.29 -23.00 -20.20
N ASP A 292 -15.26 -22.18 -20.27
CA ASP A 292 -15.24 -20.91 -20.98
C ASP A 292 -13.90 -20.65 -21.67
N PRO A 293 -13.60 -21.43 -22.75
CA PRO A 293 -12.28 -21.42 -23.42
C PRO A 293 -11.91 -20.06 -24.05
N GLY A 294 -12.86 -19.16 -24.21
CA GLY A 294 -12.61 -17.79 -24.72
C GLY A 294 -12.17 -16.79 -23.65
N ASN A 295 -12.26 -17.17 -22.38
CA ASN A 295 -11.89 -16.28 -21.27
C ASN A 295 -10.47 -16.61 -20.77
N HIS A 296 -9.50 -15.96 -21.37
CA HIS A 296 -8.08 -16.14 -21.07
C HIS A 296 -7.64 -15.64 -19.67
N GLU A 297 -8.52 -14.97 -18.91
CA GLU A 297 -8.25 -14.58 -17.52
C GLU A 297 -7.94 -15.78 -16.62
N TYR A 298 -8.59 -16.92 -16.87
CA TYR A 298 -8.36 -18.13 -16.08
C TYR A 298 -6.98 -18.73 -16.35
N GLU A 299 -6.54 -18.72 -17.60
CA GLU A 299 -5.21 -19.18 -18.01
C GLU A 299 -4.13 -18.25 -17.45
N PHE A 300 -4.36 -16.94 -17.48
CA PHE A 300 -3.49 -15.95 -16.87
C PHE A 300 -3.40 -16.15 -15.36
N GLY A 301 -4.53 -16.36 -14.67
CA GLY A 301 -4.56 -16.70 -13.25
C GLY A 301 -3.74 -17.96 -12.91
N MET A 302 -3.85 -19.01 -13.74
CA MET A 302 -3.04 -20.23 -13.57
C MET A 302 -1.54 -19.97 -13.81
N ALA A 303 -1.18 -19.10 -14.75
CA ALA A 303 0.21 -18.71 -14.98
C ALA A 303 0.79 -17.98 -13.77
N MET A 304 0.03 -17.04 -13.18
CA MET A 304 0.44 -16.33 -11.96
C MET A 304 0.61 -17.27 -10.77
N LEU A 305 -0.26 -18.25 -10.58
CA LEU A 305 -0.12 -19.27 -9.54
C LEU A 305 1.12 -20.16 -9.78
N ALA A 306 1.40 -20.51 -11.03
CA ALA A 306 2.61 -21.26 -11.37
C ALA A 306 3.89 -20.46 -11.07
N MET A 307 3.90 -19.16 -11.36
CA MET A 307 5.00 -18.27 -10.97
C MET A 307 5.16 -18.19 -9.44
N GLN A 308 4.05 -18.03 -8.71
CA GLN A 308 4.05 -17.99 -7.26
C GLN A 308 4.61 -19.27 -6.62
N THR A 309 4.35 -20.41 -7.23
CA THR A 309 4.85 -21.71 -6.77
C THR A 309 6.19 -22.10 -7.40
N LYS A 310 6.79 -21.20 -8.18
CA LYS A 310 8.05 -21.42 -8.92
C LYS A 310 8.01 -22.58 -9.90
N ASP A 311 6.81 -22.95 -10.39
CA ASP A 311 6.64 -23.89 -11.49
C ASP A 311 6.84 -23.14 -12.81
N TRP A 312 8.11 -22.79 -13.07
CA TRP A 312 8.49 -21.94 -14.20
C TRP A 312 8.12 -22.56 -15.55
N ALA A 313 8.20 -23.89 -15.66
CA ALA A 313 7.84 -24.58 -16.89
C ALA A 313 6.34 -24.51 -17.21
N LYS A 314 5.49 -24.58 -16.18
CA LYS A 314 4.03 -24.40 -16.33
C LYS A 314 3.70 -22.95 -16.61
N ALA A 315 4.31 -22.00 -15.90
CA ALA A 315 4.13 -20.57 -16.10
C ALA A 315 4.46 -20.18 -17.55
N GLU A 316 5.61 -20.60 -18.06
CA GLU A 316 6.06 -20.30 -19.42
C GLU A 316 5.07 -20.83 -20.48
N ARG A 317 4.67 -22.09 -20.37
CA ARG A 317 3.71 -22.69 -21.33
C ARG A 317 2.39 -21.93 -21.40
N LEU A 318 1.85 -21.54 -20.24
CA LEU A 318 0.59 -20.78 -20.15
C LEU A 318 0.76 -19.37 -20.72
N LEU A 319 1.82 -18.68 -20.36
CA LEU A 319 2.13 -17.35 -20.87
C LEU A 319 2.40 -17.34 -22.38
N GLU A 320 3.11 -18.34 -22.91
CA GLU A 320 3.29 -18.48 -24.36
C GLU A 320 1.98 -18.76 -25.09
N GLY A 321 1.07 -19.51 -24.46
CA GLY A 321 -0.30 -19.70 -24.97
C GLY A 321 -1.01 -18.36 -25.09
N LEU A 322 -1.00 -17.58 -24.03
CA LEU A 322 -1.61 -16.24 -23.96
C LEU A 322 -0.97 -15.25 -24.95
N ASN A 323 0.35 -15.29 -25.10
CA ASN A 323 1.07 -14.43 -26.06
C ASN A 323 0.64 -14.73 -27.52
N ARG A 324 0.45 -16.01 -27.86
CA ARG A 324 0.01 -16.43 -29.22
C ARG A 324 -1.39 -15.94 -29.58
N VAL A 325 -2.28 -15.78 -28.59
CA VAL A 325 -3.64 -15.26 -28.79
C VAL A 325 -3.74 -13.75 -28.62
N GLY A 326 -2.61 -13.08 -28.34
CA GLY A 326 -2.57 -11.62 -28.16
C GLY A 326 -3.24 -11.12 -26.89
N TYR A 327 -3.23 -11.93 -25.81
CA TYR A 327 -3.78 -11.50 -24.53
C TYR A 327 -2.86 -10.45 -23.90
N GLY A 328 -3.44 -9.28 -23.54
CA GLY A 328 -2.73 -8.20 -22.86
C GLY A 328 -1.98 -7.27 -23.82
N ASP A 329 -2.66 -6.27 -24.34
CA ASP A 329 -2.13 -5.27 -25.31
C ASP A 329 -0.98 -4.41 -24.78
N ASP A 330 -0.81 -4.32 -23.47
CA ASP A 330 0.16 -3.48 -22.77
C ASP A 330 1.53 -4.17 -22.52
N GLY A 331 1.78 -5.33 -23.15
CA GLY A 331 3.01 -6.10 -22.98
C GLY A 331 3.09 -6.85 -21.65
N VAL A 332 1.96 -7.06 -20.96
CA VAL A 332 1.92 -7.75 -19.67
C VAL A 332 2.48 -9.17 -19.77
N VAL A 333 2.05 -9.93 -20.78
CA VAL A 333 2.49 -11.33 -20.99
C VAL A 333 3.98 -11.39 -21.29
N GLU A 334 4.47 -10.50 -22.17
CA GLU A 334 5.89 -10.45 -22.54
C GLU A 334 6.77 -10.11 -21.33
N SER A 335 6.30 -9.19 -20.47
CA SER A 335 6.98 -8.85 -19.22
C SER A 335 7.11 -10.05 -18.27
N TYR A 336 6.05 -10.87 -18.13
CA TYR A 336 6.12 -12.08 -17.29
C TYR A 336 6.94 -13.20 -17.92
N LEU A 337 6.91 -13.35 -19.26
CA LEU A 337 7.81 -14.29 -19.97
C LEU A 337 9.28 -13.89 -19.78
N ALA A 338 9.58 -12.59 -19.82
CA ALA A 338 10.90 -12.09 -19.53
C ALA A 338 11.33 -12.42 -18.08
N GLN A 339 10.43 -12.23 -17.11
CA GLN A 339 10.68 -12.58 -15.71
C GLN A 339 10.91 -14.09 -15.54
N VAL A 340 10.13 -14.95 -16.18
CA VAL A 340 10.35 -16.40 -16.14
C VAL A 340 11.71 -16.78 -16.71
N ALA A 341 12.12 -16.16 -17.82
CA ALA A 341 13.44 -16.37 -18.40
C ALA A 341 14.57 -15.92 -17.44
N GLU A 342 14.39 -14.80 -16.76
CA GLU A 342 15.32 -14.30 -15.74
C GLU A 342 15.45 -15.27 -14.57
N GLU A 343 14.33 -15.69 -13.96
CA GLU A 343 14.29 -16.60 -12.81
C GLU A 343 14.86 -18.00 -13.13
N THR A 344 14.84 -18.38 -14.40
CA THR A 344 15.44 -19.63 -14.88
C THR A 344 16.88 -19.47 -15.40
N GLY A 345 17.49 -18.29 -15.21
CA GLY A 345 18.88 -18.02 -15.59
C GLY A 345 19.13 -17.86 -17.11
N ARG A 346 18.07 -17.75 -17.91
CA ARG A 346 18.15 -17.56 -19.37
C ARG A 346 18.24 -16.07 -19.70
N TYR A 347 19.35 -15.43 -19.28
CA TYR A 347 19.48 -13.97 -19.29
C TYR A 347 19.44 -13.35 -20.68
N GLU A 348 19.96 -14.02 -21.73
CA GLU A 348 19.85 -13.55 -23.12
C GLU A 348 18.38 -13.49 -23.56
N LEU A 349 17.62 -14.53 -23.27
CA LEU A 349 16.18 -14.56 -23.59
C LEU A 349 15.41 -13.51 -22.78
N ALA A 350 15.73 -13.37 -21.50
CA ALA A 350 15.14 -12.33 -20.66
C ALA A 350 15.41 -10.93 -21.20
N LEU A 351 16.64 -10.66 -21.63
CA LEU A 351 17.04 -9.39 -22.26
C LEU A 351 16.23 -9.09 -23.51
N GLU A 352 16.10 -10.09 -24.41
CA GLU A 352 15.33 -9.97 -25.65
C GLU A 352 13.86 -9.62 -25.35
N ARG A 353 13.25 -10.36 -24.45
CA ARG A 353 11.84 -10.18 -24.08
C ARG A 353 11.60 -8.86 -23.33
N PHE A 354 12.46 -8.47 -22.39
CA PHE A 354 12.33 -7.17 -21.74
C PHE A 354 12.44 -6.00 -22.74
N LYS A 355 13.28 -6.11 -23.77
CA LYS A 355 13.37 -5.10 -24.83
C LYS A 355 12.14 -5.08 -25.76
N ALA A 356 11.40 -6.17 -25.83
CA ALA A 356 10.18 -6.28 -26.64
C ALA A 356 8.92 -5.70 -25.93
N VAL A 357 8.98 -5.44 -24.63
CA VAL A 357 7.84 -4.84 -23.90
C VAL A 357 7.58 -3.42 -24.44
N PRO A 358 6.34 -3.10 -24.84
CA PRO A 358 5.98 -1.79 -25.37
C PRO A 358 6.26 -0.64 -24.40
N ASP A 359 6.41 0.57 -24.95
CA ASP A 359 6.54 1.78 -24.14
C ASP A 359 5.32 2.02 -23.24
N GLY A 360 5.57 2.56 -22.06
CA GLY A 360 4.57 2.80 -21.01
C GLY A 360 5.20 2.58 -19.65
N GLU A 361 4.38 2.49 -18.62
CA GLU A 361 4.85 2.26 -17.24
C GLU A 361 5.60 0.92 -17.12
N ARG A 362 5.05 -0.17 -17.69
CA ARG A 362 5.72 -1.49 -17.76
C ARG A 362 6.97 -1.45 -18.62
N GLY A 363 6.92 -0.75 -19.75
CA GLY A 363 8.05 -0.59 -20.65
C GLY A 363 9.23 0.09 -19.99
N TRP A 364 9.00 1.09 -19.15
CA TRP A 364 10.06 1.72 -18.38
C TRP A 364 10.74 0.72 -17.43
N TYR A 365 9.95 -0.01 -16.65
CA TYR A 365 10.49 -1.06 -15.78
C TYR A 365 11.25 -2.14 -16.56
N ALA A 366 10.71 -2.58 -17.69
CA ALA A 366 11.34 -3.59 -18.55
C ALA A 366 12.70 -3.10 -19.09
N LYS A 367 12.82 -1.83 -19.47
CA LYS A 367 14.09 -1.22 -19.89
C LYS A 367 15.15 -1.28 -18.77
N LEU A 368 14.78 -0.96 -17.54
CA LEU A 368 15.70 -1.08 -16.40
C LEU A 368 16.10 -2.54 -16.15
N ARG A 369 15.16 -3.49 -16.28
CA ARG A 369 15.47 -4.93 -16.17
C ARG A 369 16.35 -5.42 -17.30
N ALA A 370 16.16 -4.93 -18.52
CA ALA A 370 17.05 -5.24 -19.66
C ALA A 370 18.50 -4.83 -19.36
N ALA A 371 18.73 -3.65 -18.76
CA ALA A 371 20.06 -3.25 -18.30
C ALA A 371 20.62 -4.20 -17.24
N ALA A 372 19.77 -4.64 -16.29
CA ALA A 372 20.19 -5.62 -15.28
C ALA A 372 20.58 -6.97 -15.91
N MET A 373 19.85 -7.42 -16.95
CA MET A 373 20.21 -8.65 -17.69
C MET A 373 21.56 -8.53 -18.37
N LEU A 374 21.88 -7.38 -18.97
CA LEU A 374 23.22 -7.12 -19.51
C LEU A 374 24.31 -7.24 -18.43
N GLY A 375 24.02 -6.77 -17.21
CA GLY A 375 24.90 -6.95 -16.06
C GLY A 375 25.08 -8.43 -15.68
N LYS A 376 24.00 -9.22 -15.62
CA LYS A 376 24.06 -10.67 -15.37
C LYS A 376 24.84 -11.44 -16.42
N LEU A 377 24.87 -10.94 -17.65
CA LEU A 377 25.67 -11.47 -18.75
C LEU A 377 27.14 -11.00 -18.75
N GLY A 378 27.54 -10.17 -17.78
CA GLY A 378 28.88 -9.59 -17.71
C GLY A 378 29.15 -8.49 -18.74
N ARG A 379 28.12 -7.99 -19.43
CA ARG A 379 28.22 -6.99 -20.51
C ARG A 379 28.04 -5.57 -19.96
N LEU A 380 28.90 -5.20 -19.00
CA LEU A 380 28.76 -3.96 -18.23
C LEU A 380 28.84 -2.68 -19.08
N ASP A 381 29.74 -2.63 -20.05
CA ASP A 381 29.90 -1.45 -20.94
C ASP A 381 28.62 -1.25 -21.78
N GLU A 382 28.04 -2.34 -22.27
CA GLU A 382 26.79 -2.30 -23.02
C GLU A 382 25.61 -1.90 -22.12
N ALA A 383 25.57 -2.41 -20.89
CA ALA A 383 24.56 -2.02 -19.91
C ALA A 383 24.61 -0.52 -19.61
N ARG A 384 25.80 0.02 -19.46
CA ARG A 384 26.02 1.46 -19.25
C ARG A 384 25.54 2.28 -20.44
N THR A 385 26.01 1.93 -21.65
CA THR A 385 25.56 2.62 -22.88
C THR A 385 24.05 2.56 -23.02
N TYR A 386 23.46 1.38 -22.77
CA TYR A 386 22.02 1.21 -22.83
C TYR A 386 21.27 2.11 -21.82
N LEU A 387 21.77 2.24 -20.59
CA LEU A 387 21.19 3.12 -19.57
C LEU A 387 21.31 4.61 -19.92
N ASP A 388 22.47 5.00 -20.49
CA ASP A 388 22.73 6.38 -20.91
C ASP A 388 21.81 6.80 -22.07
N ASP A 389 21.43 5.86 -22.95
CA ASP A 389 20.53 6.07 -24.09
C ASP A 389 19.03 6.04 -23.72
N LEU A 390 18.67 5.68 -22.46
CA LEU A 390 17.27 5.62 -22.06
C LEU A 390 16.63 7.02 -22.03
N PRO A 391 15.39 7.17 -22.55
CA PRO A 391 14.68 8.44 -22.57
C PRO A 391 14.11 8.79 -21.19
N ALA A 392 14.97 9.00 -20.19
CA ALA A 392 14.59 9.38 -18.84
C ALA A 392 14.15 10.85 -18.81
N VAL A 393 12.84 11.08 -18.83
CA VAL A 393 12.24 12.43 -18.87
C VAL A 393 12.02 12.96 -17.46
N THR A 394 11.46 12.14 -16.57
CA THR A 394 11.11 12.56 -15.21
C THR A 394 12.33 12.52 -14.26
N ARG A 395 12.21 13.28 -13.16
CA ARG A 395 13.20 13.23 -12.09
C ARG A 395 13.42 11.80 -11.58
N ASP A 396 12.31 11.09 -11.32
CA ASP A 396 12.35 9.73 -10.76
C ASP A 396 13.00 8.74 -11.74
N GLN A 397 12.70 8.85 -13.03
CA GLN A 397 13.35 8.03 -14.06
C GLN A 397 14.87 8.25 -14.10
N LYS A 398 15.33 9.50 -14.00
CA LYS A 398 16.76 9.83 -13.95
C LYS A 398 17.45 9.23 -12.73
N ILE A 399 16.78 9.28 -11.57
CA ILE A 399 17.27 8.67 -10.33
C ILE A 399 17.38 7.15 -10.49
N GLN A 400 16.33 6.50 -11.00
CA GLN A 400 16.31 5.05 -11.22
C GLN A 400 17.42 4.57 -12.15
N VAL A 401 17.73 5.32 -13.21
CA VAL A 401 18.87 5.01 -14.09
C VAL A 401 20.18 5.00 -13.29
N GLN A 402 20.42 6.02 -12.45
CA GLN A 402 21.64 6.08 -11.64
C GLN A 402 21.71 4.95 -10.61
N GLN A 403 20.58 4.61 -9.99
CA GLN A 403 20.50 3.49 -9.04
C GLN A 403 20.81 2.15 -9.71
N VAL A 404 20.24 1.88 -10.90
CA VAL A 404 20.54 0.66 -11.66
C VAL A 404 21.99 0.63 -12.10
N ALA A 405 22.56 1.75 -12.58
CA ALA A 405 23.97 1.83 -12.96
C ALA A 405 24.90 1.55 -11.76
N ALA A 406 24.59 2.11 -10.59
CA ALA A 406 25.36 1.86 -9.37
C ALA A 406 25.22 0.40 -8.91
N GLN A 407 24.01 -0.19 -9.00
CA GLN A 407 23.78 -1.59 -8.65
C GLN A 407 24.59 -2.53 -9.55
N LEU A 408 24.63 -2.30 -10.84
CA LEU A 408 25.44 -3.09 -11.80
C LEU A 408 26.93 -3.08 -11.42
N LEU A 409 27.44 -1.94 -11.00
CA LEU A 409 28.84 -1.82 -10.56
C LEU A 409 29.08 -2.54 -9.23
N ARG A 410 28.13 -2.48 -8.28
CA ARG A 410 28.21 -3.23 -7.02
C ARG A 410 28.24 -4.73 -7.27
N ASP A 411 27.35 -5.22 -8.13
CA ASP A 411 27.26 -6.64 -8.48
C ASP A 411 28.53 -7.15 -9.15
N ALA A 412 29.23 -6.27 -9.86
CA ALA A 412 30.55 -6.54 -10.44
C ALA A 412 31.73 -6.34 -9.45
N GLY A 413 31.46 -6.02 -8.18
CA GLY A 413 32.49 -5.76 -7.17
C GLY A 413 33.13 -4.38 -7.25
N ASN A 414 32.72 -3.52 -8.18
CA ASN A 414 33.24 -2.17 -8.34
C ASN A 414 32.51 -1.16 -7.43
N ASN A 415 32.66 -1.32 -6.11
CA ASN A 415 32.06 -0.44 -5.13
C ASN A 415 32.52 1.04 -5.28
N LYS A 416 33.75 1.27 -5.74
CA LYS A 416 34.25 2.63 -5.97
C LYS A 416 33.50 3.33 -7.10
N GLY A 417 33.29 2.67 -8.22
CA GLY A 417 32.50 3.22 -9.32
C GLY A 417 31.04 3.44 -8.94
N ALA A 418 30.44 2.51 -8.18
CA ALA A 418 29.08 2.68 -7.65
C ALA A 418 28.97 3.92 -6.73
N TYR A 419 29.96 4.12 -5.86
CA TYR A 419 30.05 5.30 -5.00
C TYR A 419 30.08 6.60 -5.82
N GLU A 420 30.93 6.67 -6.84
CA GLU A 420 31.09 7.85 -7.70
C GLU A 420 29.78 8.22 -8.42
N ILE A 421 29.03 7.22 -8.92
CA ILE A 421 27.72 7.44 -9.54
C ILE A 421 26.72 7.99 -8.54
N LEU A 422 26.59 7.36 -7.37
CA LEU A 422 25.60 7.77 -6.36
C LEU A 422 25.92 9.13 -5.75
N ASP A 423 27.21 9.44 -5.53
CA ASP A 423 27.64 10.73 -5.00
C ASP A 423 27.38 11.86 -6.02
N SER A 424 27.65 11.61 -7.31
CA SER A 424 27.27 12.52 -8.40
C SER A 424 25.76 12.73 -8.50
N ALA A 425 24.98 11.67 -8.38
CA ALA A 425 23.51 11.74 -8.38
C ALA A 425 22.99 12.55 -7.20
N LEU A 426 23.53 12.36 -6.00
CA LEU A 426 23.21 13.17 -4.83
C LEU A 426 23.63 14.63 -4.97
N GLY A 427 24.67 14.93 -5.74
CA GLY A 427 25.02 16.31 -6.12
C GLY A 427 23.91 17.03 -6.88
N GLN A 428 23.13 16.27 -7.67
CA GLN A 428 21.96 16.78 -8.41
C GLN A 428 20.65 16.70 -7.60
N TYR A 429 20.52 15.72 -6.70
CA TYR A 429 19.33 15.43 -5.89
C TYR A 429 19.70 15.24 -4.41
N PRO A 430 20.10 16.31 -3.69
CA PRO A 430 20.78 16.20 -2.39
C PRO A 430 19.97 15.51 -1.28
N ASP A 431 18.64 15.62 -1.33
CA ASP A 431 17.72 15.11 -0.31
C ASP A 431 16.88 13.92 -0.82
N GLU A 432 17.39 13.21 -1.84
CA GLU A 432 16.72 12.00 -2.33
C GLU A 432 16.96 10.83 -1.37
N PRO A 433 15.90 10.34 -0.68
CA PRO A 433 16.04 9.33 0.36
C PRO A 433 16.69 8.03 -0.12
N ASP A 434 16.32 7.56 -1.30
CA ASP A 434 16.80 6.28 -1.83
C ASP A 434 18.28 6.38 -2.22
N LEU A 435 18.71 7.50 -2.80
CA LEU A 435 20.13 7.74 -3.10
C LEU A 435 20.97 7.90 -1.84
N LEU A 436 20.43 8.54 -0.78
CA LEU A 436 21.10 8.65 0.51
C LEU A 436 21.36 7.27 1.12
N TYR A 437 20.36 6.40 1.08
CA TYR A 437 20.48 5.03 1.56
C TYR A 437 21.47 4.21 0.74
N ASP A 438 21.34 4.24 -0.60
CA ASP A 438 22.21 3.49 -1.51
C ASP A 438 23.68 3.89 -1.36
N LEU A 439 23.95 5.22 -1.27
CA LEU A 439 25.30 5.71 -1.07
C LEU A 439 25.87 5.30 0.30
N ALA A 440 25.05 5.33 1.35
CA ALA A 440 25.44 4.88 2.68
C ALA A 440 25.87 3.40 2.67
N MET A 441 25.08 2.53 2.02
CA MET A 441 25.40 1.10 1.92
C MET A 441 26.66 0.82 1.10
N VAL A 442 26.92 1.62 0.05
CA VAL A 442 28.18 1.51 -0.70
C VAL A 442 29.36 2.05 0.11
N ALA A 443 29.17 3.13 0.87
CA ALA A 443 30.18 3.69 1.76
C ALA A 443 30.60 2.66 2.84
N GLU A 444 29.66 1.86 3.35
CA GLU A 444 29.95 0.75 4.27
C GLU A 444 30.96 -0.24 3.65
N LYS A 445 30.70 -0.69 2.39
CA LYS A 445 31.58 -1.64 1.68
C LYS A 445 32.98 -1.06 1.39
N LEU A 446 33.11 0.27 1.41
CA LEU A 446 34.37 1.00 1.24
C LEU A 446 35.00 1.42 2.58
N ASP A 447 34.45 0.97 3.72
CA ASP A 447 34.87 1.33 5.08
C ASP A 447 34.85 2.86 5.36
N ARG A 448 33.98 3.59 4.64
CA ARG A 448 33.78 5.04 4.80
C ARG A 448 32.63 5.31 5.79
N ILE A 449 32.88 5.01 7.06
CA ILE A 449 31.86 5.07 8.11
C ILE A 449 31.38 6.51 8.36
N ASP A 450 32.24 7.50 8.17
CA ASP A 450 31.90 8.93 8.25
C ASP A 450 30.83 9.34 7.23
N VAL A 451 30.95 8.86 6.00
CA VAL A 451 29.97 9.11 4.94
C VAL A 451 28.67 8.37 5.21
N LEU A 452 28.76 7.09 5.58
CA LEU A 452 27.59 6.29 5.94
C LEU A 452 26.78 6.97 7.02
N GLU A 453 27.40 7.35 8.15
CA GLU A 453 26.73 8.03 9.25
C GLU A 453 26.08 9.34 8.79
N ALA A 454 26.80 10.19 8.06
CA ALA A 454 26.27 11.46 7.58
C ALA A 454 25.05 11.28 6.67
N LYS A 455 25.09 10.31 5.74
CA LYS A 455 23.97 10.09 4.80
C LYS A 455 22.75 9.46 5.48
N LEU A 456 22.94 8.48 6.36
CA LEU A 456 21.84 7.89 7.13
C LEU A 456 21.25 8.88 8.15
N THR A 457 22.06 9.71 8.79
CA THR A 457 21.56 10.79 9.66
C THR A 457 20.65 11.73 8.86
N ARG A 458 21.11 12.17 7.67
CA ARG A 458 20.27 13.01 6.80
C ARG A 458 18.99 12.32 6.38
N LEU A 459 19.04 11.04 6.07
CA LEU A 459 17.86 10.25 5.72
C LEU A 459 16.87 10.16 6.89
N VAL A 460 17.35 9.92 8.11
CA VAL A 460 16.50 9.87 9.33
C VAL A 460 15.89 11.24 9.64
N GLU A 461 16.60 12.36 9.38
CA GLU A 461 16.02 13.70 9.50
C GLU A 461 14.86 13.92 8.52
N LEU A 462 15.02 13.50 7.26
CA LEU A 462 14.01 13.62 6.20
C LEU A 462 12.83 12.68 6.40
N LYS A 463 13.09 11.44 6.83
CA LYS A 463 12.10 10.38 7.05
C LYS A 463 12.27 9.75 8.44
N PRO A 464 11.82 10.42 9.52
CA PRO A 464 12.02 9.95 10.91
C PRO A 464 11.34 8.62 11.23
N THR A 465 10.43 8.15 10.37
CA THR A 465 9.72 6.88 10.47
C THR A 465 10.25 5.79 9.54
N ASN A 466 11.41 5.99 8.92
CA ASN A 466 12.05 4.97 8.12
C ASN A 466 12.79 3.97 9.03
N ALA A 467 12.14 2.83 9.31
CA ALA A 467 12.69 1.80 10.20
C ALA A 467 14.03 1.23 9.69
N GLN A 468 14.20 1.07 8.37
CA GLN A 468 15.44 0.55 7.79
C GLN A 468 16.61 1.52 7.98
N ALA A 469 16.38 2.82 7.74
CA ALA A 469 17.42 3.83 7.93
C ALA A 469 17.82 3.98 9.41
N LEU A 470 16.82 3.95 10.32
CA LEU A 470 17.06 3.97 11.76
C LEU A 470 17.87 2.74 12.21
N ASN A 471 17.52 1.56 11.70
CA ASN A 471 18.22 0.33 12.02
C ASN A 471 19.66 0.34 11.47
N ALA A 472 19.85 0.73 10.22
CA ALA A 472 21.17 0.77 9.59
C ALA A 472 22.11 1.75 10.32
N LEU A 473 21.63 2.97 10.62
CA LEU A 473 22.39 3.94 11.39
C LEU A 473 22.70 3.42 12.80
N GLY A 474 21.69 2.91 13.48
CA GLY A 474 21.83 2.38 14.84
C GLY A 474 22.80 1.19 14.92
N TYR A 475 22.68 0.23 14.00
CA TYR A 475 23.59 -0.90 13.91
C TYR A 475 25.04 -0.44 13.66
N THR A 476 25.25 0.49 12.75
CA THR A 476 26.59 1.03 12.49
C THR A 476 27.20 1.68 13.73
N LEU A 477 26.42 2.45 14.48
CA LEU A 477 26.89 3.05 15.73
C LEU A 477 27.25 1.99 16.79
N VAL A 478 26.46 0.93 16.89
CA VAL A 478 26.69 -0.20 17.80
C VAL A 478 27.92 -0.99 17.43
N ASP A 479 28.06 -1.33 16.15
CA ASP A 479 29.09 -2.24 15.69
C ASP A 479 30.46 -1.56 15.48
N ARG A 480 30.45 -0.36 14.88
CA ARG A 480 31.66 0.31 14.40
C ARG A 480 32.13 1.49 15.27
N THR A 481 31.40 1.83 16.33
CA THR A 481 31.74 2.98 17.20
C THR A 481 31.56 2.65 18.68
N PRO A 482 32.08 3.45 19.61
CA PRO A 482 31.79 3.30 21.04
C PRO A 482 30.39 3.81 21.45
N ARG A 483 29.58 4.33 20.52
CA ARG A 483 28.26 4.94 20.76
C ARG A 483 27.12 3.93 20.84
N VAL A 484 27.34 2.83 21.57
CA VAL A 484 26.42 1.68 21.62
C VAL A 484 25.03 2.07 22.12
N SER A 485 24.94 2.87 23.18
CA SER A 485 23.64 3.28 23.75
C SER A 485 22.83 4.17 22.80
N GLU A 486 23.50 5.04 22.05
CA GLU A 486 22.85 5.87 21.04
C GLU A 486 22.33 5.03 19.87
N GLY A 487 23.16 4.09 19.39
CA GLY A 487 22.75 3.13 18.37
C GLY A 487 21.55 2.30 18.81
N LEU A 488 21.56 1.77 20.04
CA LEU A 488 20.43 1.03 20.60
C LEU A 488 19.13 1.85 20.62
N ALA A 489 19.21 3.14 20.98
CA ALA A 489 18.02 4.00 20.96
C ALA A 489 17.40 4.16 19.57
N LEU A 490 18.22 4.24 18.50
CA LEU A 490 17.76 4.27 17.11
C LEU A 490 17.13 2.94 16.70
N ILE A 491 17.78 1.82 17.03
CA ILE A 491 17.26 0.48 16.72
C ILE A 491 15.93 0.21 17.46
N GLN A 492 15.79 0.67 18.70
CA GLN A 492 14.53 0.55 19.44
C GLN A 492 13.38 1.34 18.79
N ARG A 493 13.68 2.51 18.20
CA ARG A 493 12.69 3.25 17.41
C ARG A 493 12.30 2.46 16.16
N ALA A 494 13.26 1.83 15.48
CA ALA A 494 12.98 0.94 14.34
C ALA A 494 12.11 -0.26 14.76
N LEU A 495 12.44 -0.90 15.89
CA LEU A 495 11.68 -2.03 16.44
C LEU A 495 10.23 -1.67 16.77
N ALA A 496 9.99 -0.46 17.30
CA ALA A 496 8.62 0.01 17.56
C ALA A 496 7.76 0.13 16.29
N MET A 497 8.39 0.33 15.13
CA MET A 497 7.70 0.43 13.82
C MET A 497 7.56 -0.93 13.13
N SER A 498 8.50 -1.83 13.35
CA SER A 498 8.54 -3.15 12.73
C SER A 498 9.00 -4.20 13.78
N PRO A 499 8.10 -4.59 14.71
CA PRO A 499 8.46 -5.41 15.88
C PRO A 499 8.88 -6.86 15.54
N ASP A 500 8.48 -7.36 14.37
CA ASP A 500 8.76 -8.73 13.94
C ASP A 500 9.83 -8.81 12.84
N ASP A 501 10.51 -7.69 12.51
CA ASP A 501 11.57 -7.68 11.52
C ASP A 501 12.83 -8.41 12.06
N PRO A 502 13.26 -9.51 11.45
CA PRO A 502 14.37 -10.32 11.96
C PRO A 502 15.71 -9.58 11.99
N PHE A 503 15.94 -8.64 11.07
CA PHE A 503 17.19 -7.87 11.03
C PHE A 503 17.22 -6.77 12.10
N ILE A 504 16.06 -6.20 12.43
CA ILE A 504 15.95 -5.24 13.53
C ILE A 504 16.08 -5.95 14.87
N LEU A 505 15.46 -7.14 15.02
CA LEU A 505 15.61 -7.98 16.21
C LEU A 505 17.06 -8.40 16.41
N ASP A 506 17.77 -8.79 15.34
CA ASP A 506 19.20 -9.10 15.38
C ASP A 506 20.02 -7.89 15.84
N SER A 507 19.76 -6.72 15.28
CA SER A 507 20.46 -5.49 15.67
C SER A 507 20.25 -5.12 17.13
N VAL A 508 19.03 -5.32 17.68
CA VAL A 508 18.77 -5.14 19.12
C VAL A 508 19.58 -6.15 19.92
N GLY A 509 19.55 -7.43 19.52
CA GLY A 509 20.30 -8.49 20.19
C GLY A 509 21.79 -8.21 20.20
N TRP A 510 22.35 -7.77 19.07
CA TRP A 510 23.75 -7.38 18.97
C TRP A 510 24.09 -6.19 19.87
N ALA A 511 23.24 -5.16 19.90
CA ALA A 511 23.43 -4.00 20.78
C ALA A 511 23.41 -4.41 22.27
N GLN A 512 22.50 -5.30 22.68
CA GLN A 512 22.47 -5.82 24.06
C GLN A 512 23.74 -6.61 24.39
N TYR A 513 24.23 -7.43 23.45
CA TYR A 513 25.50 -8.13 23.61
C TYR A 513 26.67 -7.17 23.84
N ARG A 514 26.77 -6.11 23.03
CA ARG A 514 27.82 -5.09 23.15
C ARG A 514 27.74 -4.29 24.46
N LEU A 515 26.56 -4.24 25.09
CA LEU A 515 26.35 -3.67 26.43
C LEU A 515 26.58 -4.67 27.56
N GLY A 516 26.83 -5.95 27.27
CA GLY A 516 27.05 -7.02 28.26
C GLY A 516 25.77 -7.66 28.80
N HIS A 517 24.60 -7.35 28.22
CA HIS A 517 23.30 -7.92 28.63
C HIS A 517 23.03 -9.22 27.87
N LEU A 518 23.74 -10.28 28.23
CA LEU A 518 23.79 -11.54 27.48
C LEU A 518 22.43 -12.26 27.37
N ASP A 519 21.58 -12.18 28.41
CA ASP A 519 20.27 -12.85 28.41
C ASP A 519 19.28 -12.14 27.46
N GLU A 520 19.24 -10.81 27.48
CA GLU A 520 18.45 -10.02 26.56
C GLU A 520 18.94 -10.20 25.11
N ALA A 521 20.25 -10.23 24.92
CA ALA A 521 20.85 -10.47 23.59
C ALA A 521 20.40 -11.83 23.04
N GLU A 522 20.52 -12.90 23.81
CA GLU A 522 20.06 -14.22 23.39
C GLU A 522 18.58 -14.26 23.06
N LYS A 523 17.73 -13.60 23.88
CA LYS A 523 16.29 -13.54 23.66
C LYS A 523 15.95 -12.95 22.29
N TYR A 524 16.48 -11.77 21.95
CA TYR A 524 16.19 -11.12 20.68
C TYR A 524 16.77 -11.87 19.48
N LEU A 525 17.99 -12.41 19.60
CA LEU A 525 18.61 -13.17 18.53
C LEU A 525 17.90 -14.51 18.26
N ARG A 526 17.35 -15.16 19.28
CA ARG A 526 16.49 -16.34 19.08
C ARG A 526 15.20 -15.99 18.37
N GLN A 527 14.54 -14.88 18.74
CA GLN A 527 13.37 -14.39 18.02
C GLN A 527 13.69 -14.10 16.55
N ALA A 528 14.82 -13.46 16.27
CA ALA A 528 15.27 -13.20 14.91
C ALA A 528 15.47 -14.50 14.12
N MET A 529 16.13 -15.49 14.72
CA MET A 529 16.34 -16.82 14.11
C MET A 529 15.04 -17.61 13.87
N GLU A 530 14.04 -17.47 14.74
CA GLU A 530 12.72 -18.08 14.55
C GLU A 530 11.97 -17.48 13.37
N GLN A 531 12.05 -16.14 13.20
CA GLN A 531 11.44 -15.45 12.06
C GLN A 531 12.17 -15.78 10.74
N ARG A 532 13.51 -15.81 10.81
CA ARG A 532 14.33 -16.05 9.63
C ARG A 532 15.66 -16.73 10.04
N PRO A 533 15.83 -18.01 9.72
CA PRO A 533 17.14 -18.66 9.83
C PRO A 533 18.13 -18.03 8.84
N ASP A 534 19.03 -17.19 9.35
CA ASP A 534 20.02 -16.44 8.57
C ASP A 534 21.42 -16.69 9.13
N PRO A 535 22.47 -16.88 8.27
CA PRO A 535 23.83 -17.14 8.72
C PRO A 535 24.46 -16.02 9.56
N GLU A 536 24.12 -14.76 9.30
CA GLU A 536 24.67 -13.62 10.06
C GLU A 536 24.02 -13.53 11.43
N ILE A 537 22.69 -13.72 11.51
CA ILE A 537 21.97 -13.82 12.79
C ILE A 537 22.52 -15.00 13.61
N ALA A 538 22.81 -16.13 12.96
CA ALA A 538 23.41 -17.30 13.64
C ALA A 538 24.85 -17.02 14.12
N ALA A 539 25.61 -16.19 13.40
CA ALA A 539 26.92 -15.76 13.85
C ALA A 539 26.83 -14.99 15.18
N HIS A 540 25.92 -13.99 15.24
CA HIS A 540 25.67 -13.19 16.44
C HIS A 540 25.11 -14.01 17.59
N LEU A 541 24.10 -14.86 17.37
CA LEU A 541 23.54 -15.72 18.41
C LEU A 541 24.59 -16.70 18.95
N GLY A 542 25.37 -17.31 18.07
CA GLY A 542 26.44 -18.22 18.49
C GLY A 542 27.53 -17.52 19.28
N GLU A 543 27.87 -16.27 18.96
CA GLU A 543 28.82 -15.46 19.73
C GLU A 543 28.29 -15.17 21.15
N VAL A 544 27.01 -14.84 21.29
CA VAL A 544 26.37 -14.65 22.59
C VAL A 544 26.36 -15.95 23.42
N LEU A 545 25.98 -17.08 22.81
CA LEU A 545 26.01 -18.37 23.47
C LEU A 545 27.44 -18.74 23.91
N TRP A 546 28.43 -18.46 23.06
CA TRP A 546 29.84 -18.67 23.41
C TRP A 546 30.28 -17.86 24.61
N ALA A 547 29.89 -16.58 24.65
CA ALA A 547 30.17 -15.66 25.77
C ALA A 547 29.49 -16.12 27.08
N LYS A 548 28.30 -16.74 26.99
CA LYS A 548 27.60 -17.36 28.13
C LYS A 548 28.21 -18.67 28.59
N GLY A 549 29.20 -19.21 27.87
CA GLY A 549 29.83 -20.49 28.16
C GLY A 549 29.12 -21.69 27.53
N GLU A 550 28.06 -21.49 26.76
CA GLU A 550 27.26 -22.52 26.09
C GLU A 550 27.92 -22.97 24.76
N ARG A 551 29.21 -23.28 24.82
CA ARG A 551 30.09 -23.47 23.65
C ARG A 551 29.61 -24.58 22.71
N LYS A 552 29.02 -25.64 23.22
CA LYS A 552 28.50 -26.72 22.39
C LYS A 552 27.32 -26.26 21.57
N LEU A 553 26.37 -25.52 22.16
CA LEU A 553 25.22 -24.98 21.46
C LEU A 553 25.64 -24.00 20.37
N ALA A 554 26.62 -23.13 20.64
CA ALA A 554 27.19 -22.23 19.66
C ALA A 554 27.77 -22.98 18.45
N GLN A 555 28.60 -24.02 18.72
CA GLN A 555 29.22 -24.83 17.66
C GLN A 555 28.17 -25.57 16.82
N ASP A 556 27.19 -26.19 17.47
CA ASP A 556 26.12 -26.93 16.79
C ASP A 556 25.30 -25.99 15.87
N LEU A 557 25.00 -24.78 16.36
CA LEU A 557 24.30 -23.74 15.58
C LEU A 557 25.12 -23.33 14.34
N TRP A 558 26.38 -22.96 14.53
CA TRP A 558 27.25 -22.56 13.43
C TRP A 558 27.44 -23.66 12.39
N GLN A 559 27.69 -24.91 12.85
CA GLN A 559 27.82 -26.06 11.95
C GLN A 559 26.55 -26.33 11.15
N SER A 560 25.37 -26.15 11.76
CA SER A 560 24.10 -26.29 11.08
C SER A 560 23.95 -25.26 9.96
N GLN A 561 24.30 -23.99 10.22
CA GLN A 561 24.19 -22.93 9.24
C GLN A 561 25.25 -23.00 8.13
N LEU A 562 26.48 -23.43 8.46
CA LEU A 562 27.53 -23.64 7.46
C LEU A 562 27.21 -24.77 6.46
N LYS A 563 26.31 -25.70 6.77
CA LYS A 563 25.82 -26.70 5.79
C LYS A 563 25.01 -26.05 4.69
N ASN A 564 24.25 -24.98 5.02
CA ASN A 564 23.39 -24.26 4.08
C ASN A 564 24.10 -23.08 3.41
N ALA A 565 25.09 -22.49 4.10
CA ALA A 565 25.84 -21.32 3.64
C ALA A 565 27.35 -21.50 3.95
N PRO A 566 28.04 -22.40 3.23
CA PRO A 566 29.43 -22.79 3.54
C PRO A 566 30.43 -21.64 3.33
N ASP A 567 30.11 -20.69 2.50
CA ASP A 567 30.99 -19.56 2.10
C ASP A 567 30.60 -18.24 2.76
N ASN A 568 29.66 -18.22 3.73
CA ASN A 568 29.28 -16.96 4.37
C ASN A 568 30.45 -16.38 5.17
N PRO A 569 30.95 -15.17 4.80
CA PRO A 569 32.18 -14.64 5.37
C PRO A 569 32.05 -14.26 6.85
N VAL A 570 30.90 -13.73 7.28
CA VAL A 570 30.66 -13.29 8.66
C VAL A 570 30.65 -14.49 9.60
N LEU A 571 29.94 -15.56 9.21
CA LEU A 571 29.85 -16.77 9.98
C LEU A 571 31.24 -17.48 10.08
N LEU A 572 31.96 -17.56 8.96
CA LEU A 572 33.31 -18.16 8.93
C LEU A 572 34.30 -17.37 9.77
N GLU A 573 34.25 -16.05 9.74
CA GLU A 573 35.14 -15.21 10.54
C GLU A 573 34.84 -15.37 12.04
N THR A 574 33.54 -15.31 12.42
CA THR A 574 33.12 -15.48 13.81
C THR A 574 33.57 -16.82 14.37
N VAL A 575 33.34 -17.91 13.63
CA VAL A 575 33.79 -19.24 14.05
C VAL A 575 35.32 -19.28 14.21
N ARG A 576 36.07 -18.76 13.21
CA ARG A 576 37.53 -18.75 13.27
C ARG A 576 38.05 -17.93 14.46
N ARG A 577 37.47 -16.81 14.76
CA ARG A 577 37.88 -15.91 15.86
C ARG A 577 37.65 -16.53 17.25
N LEU A 578 36.56 -17.24 17.44
CA LEU A 578 36.13 -17.73 18.74
C LEU A 578 36.59 -19.18 19.04
N THR A 579 36.86 -20.02 18.01
CA THR A 579 37.25 -21.40 18.20
C THR A 579 38.77 -21.64 18.15
N ARG A 580 39.56 -20.58 17.88
CA ARG A 580 41.02 -20.61 18.06
C ARG A 580 41.36 -20.50 19.54
#